data_076d4b25dcffbdcbe087945b3265fd94
#
_entry.id   076d4b25dcffbdcbe087945b3265fd94
#
_cell.length_a   1.000
_cell.length_b   1.000
_cell.length_c   1.000
_cell.angle_alpha   90.00
_cell.angle_beta   90.00
_cell.angle_gamma   90.00
#
_symmetry.space_group_name_H-M   'P 1'
#
loop_
_entity.id
_entity.type
_entity.pdbx_description
1 polymer ?
#
loop_
_entity_poly.entity_id
_entity_poly.type
_entity_poly.pdbx_seq_one_letter_code
_entity_poly.pdbx_strand_id
1 'polypeptide(L)'
;MLHIYTLHVMIISDIIPLPYQWIIYGYGKECSEESTEGSAVKPKIFIDGREGTTGLGIFERLCGRDDITLLTIGDEKRKDVDERRKRINEADLVFLCLPDEAARESVSLIANGSTRVIDASTAHRTDPGWVYGFPELSKAQREKIANAKRVANPGCHATGIIASVYPLIALGIMPCDYPLSCMSLTGYSGGGKSMIRAYEEEKTPGMYAPRLYGLDLKHKHLPEIVNVTGLARAPVFCPVVDDYYSGIATTITVHNDLLAGNPTASDIRRILADYYAGEHFVAVAPELGGGTLESNWGAGTNMLEITVSGNDELAIVTARFDNLGKGASGAAVQNMNIMLGMSEGRGVE
;
A
#
# COMPACT_ATOMS: atom_id res chain seq x y z
N MET A 1 -6.96 17.51 -42.31
CA MET A 1 -7.21 16.52 -41.23
C MET A 1 -6.33 16.71 -39.99
N LEU A 2 -5.22 17.43 -40.06
CA LEU A 2 -4.34 17.66 -38.86
C LEU A 2 -4.83 18.73 -37.87
N HIS A 3 -5.68 19.69 -38.31
CA HIS A 3 -6.14 20.80 -37.46
C HIS A 3 -7.27 20.45 -36.49
N ILE A 4 -8.01 19.37 -36.70
CA ILE A 4 -9.14 18.95 -35.85
C ILE A 4 -8.65 18.15 -34.63
N TYR A 5 -7.54 17.43 -34.77
CA TYR A 5 -6.95 16.66 -33.66
C TYR A 5 -6.29 17.54 -32.57
N THR A 6 -5.72 18.66 -32.96
CA THR A 6 -5.05 19.61 -32.03
C THR A 6 -6.05 20.34 -31.13
N LEU A 7 -7.26 20.62 -31.64
CA LEU A 7 -8.29 21.35 -30.89
C LEU A 7 -8.99 20.45 -29.83
N HIS A 8 -9.13 19.14 -30.09
CA HIS A 8 -9.73 18.20 -29.15
C HIS A 8 -8.82 17.88 -27.95
N VAL A 9 -7.51 17.90 -28.14
CA VAL A 9 -6.54 17.65 -27.06
C VAL A 9 -6.45 18.84 -26.09
N MET A 10 -6.62 20.08 -26.58
CA MET A 10 -6.60 21.26 -25.71
C MET A 10 -7.83 21.42 -24.81
N ILE A 11 -8.99 20.89 -25.22
CA ILE A 11 -10.25 21.01 -24.44
C ILE A 11 -10.29 20.01 -23.28
N ILE A 12 -9.59 18.87 -23.40
CA ILE A 12 -9.58 17.83 -22.35
C ILE A 12 -8.60 18.19 -21.23
N SER A 13 -7.51 18.93 -21.53
CA SER A 13 -6.51 19.29 -20.51
C SER A 13 -7.01 20.29 -19.46
N ASP A 14 -8.04 21.07 -19.77
CA ASP A 14 -8.57 22.12 -18.88
C ASP A 14 -9.71 21.62 -17.96
N ILE A 15 -10.19 20.39 -18.15
CA ILE A 15 -11.34 19.83 -17.40
C ILE A 15 -10.90 18.82 -16.35
N ILE A 16 -9.71 18.23 -16.46
CA ILE A 16 -9.22 17.20 -15.54
C ILE A 16 -8.13 17.77 -14.63
N PRO A 17 -8.27 17.71 -13.29
CA PRO A 17 -7.22 18.13 -12.37
C PRO A 17 -5.90 17.40 -12.62
N LEU A 18 -4.77 18.11 -12.50
CA LEU A 18 -3.40 17.63 -12.74
C LEU A 18 -3.08 16.20 -12.23
N PRO A 19 -3.56 15.73 -11.04
CA PRO A 19 -3.27 14.38 -10.57
C PRO A 19 -3.93 13.26 -11.41
N TYR A 20 -4.91 13.56 -12.24
CA TYR A 20 -5.64 12.57 -13.04
C TYR A 20 -5.19 12.48 -14.51
N GLN A 21 -4.37 13.42 -14.98
CA GLN A 21 -3.88 13.44 -16.37
C GLN A 21 -2.99 12.23 -16.70
N TRP A 22 -2.35 11.61 -15.70
CA TRP A 22 -1.50 10.43 -15.87
C TRP A 22 -2.25 9.16 -16.25
N ILE A 23 -3.53 9.06 -15.92
CA ILE A 23 -4.36 7.86 -16.16
C ILE A 23 -4.68 7.69 -17.65
N ILE A 24 -4.78 8.79 -18.40
CA ILE A 24 -5.14 8.77 -19.83
C ILE A 24 -3.95 8.48 -20.74
N TYR A 25 -2.72 8.81 -20.31
CA TYR A 25 -1.49 8.63 -21.10
C TYR A 25 -0.69 7.36 -20.78
N GLY A 26 -1.10 6.55 -19.79
CA GLY A 26 -0.38 5.36 -19.33
C GLY A 26 -0.53 4.11 -20.21
N TYR A 27 -1.44 4.09 -21.16
CA TYR A 27 -1.61 2.95 -22.06
C TYR A 27 -0.66 3.04 -23.25
N GLY A 28 0.59 2.63 -23.09
CA GLY A 28 1.47 2.50 -24.24
C GLY A 28 2.96 2.75 -24.07
N LYS A 29 3.51 2.79 -22.86
CA LYS A 29 4.97 2.73 -22.72
C LYS A 29 5.45 1.30 -22.89
N GLU A 30 5.93 0.97 -24.08
CA GLU A 30 6.80 -0.19 -24.30
C GLU A 30 8.16 0.11 -23.65
N CYS A 31 8.57 -0.71 -22.68
CA CYS A 31 9.92 -0.64 -22.15
C CYS A 31 10.87 -1.20 -23.22
N SER A 32 11.67 -0.36 -23.84
CA SER A 32 12.72 -0.78 -24.77
C SER A 32 13.85 -1.49 -24.01
N GLU A 33 14.23 -2.67 -24.45
CA GLU A 33 15.43 -3.37 -24.00
C GLU A 33 16.66 -2.69 -24.65
N GLU A 34 17.28 -1.73 -23.99
CA GLU A 34 18.62 -1.27 -24.37
C GLU A 34 19.66 -1.91 -23.46
N SER A 35 20.44 -2.82 -24.04
CA SER A 35 21.63 -3.41 -23.43
C SER A 35 22.82 -2.47 -23.60
N THR A 36 23.31 -1.86 -22.50
CA THR A 36 24.63 -1.22 -22.47
C THR A 36 25.65 -2.15 -21.81
N GLU A 37 26.74 -2.44 -22.51
CA GLU A 37 27.88 -3.24 -22.04
C GLU A 37 28.62 -2.50 -20.89
N GLY A 38 28.92 -3.24 -19.80
CA GLY A 38 29.86 -2.80 -18.77
C GLY A 38 29.27 -2.46 -17.40
N SER A 39 28.06 -2.94 -17.04
CA SER A 39 27.38 -2.69 -15.77
C SER A 39 27.41 -3.91 -14.86
N ALA A 40 27.43 -3.69 -13.53
CA ALA A 40 27.11 -4.71 -12.53
C ALA A 40 25.83 -5.44 -12.92
N VAL A 41 25.77 -6.76 -12.69
CA VAL A 41 24.59 -7.58 -13.05
C VAL A 41 23.34 -6.99 -12.38
N LYS A 42 22.41 -6.49 -13.21
CA LYS A 42 21.16 -5.89 -12.72
C LYS A 42 20.23 -6.99 -12.20
N PRO A 43 19.61 -6.83 -11.02
CA PRO A 43 18.63 -7.79 -10.52
C PRO A 43 17.46 -7.95 -11.49
N LYS A 44 17.06 -9.19 -11.71
CA LYS A 44 15.92 -9.55 -12.56
C LYS A 44 14.65 -9.58 -11.72
N ILE A 45 13.66 -8.81 -12.12
CA ILE A 45 12.39 -8.65 -11.42
C ILE A 45 11.26 -9.21 -12.28
N PHE A 46 10.39 -10.02 -11.70
CA PHE A 46 9.20 -10.52 -12.36
C PHE A 46 7.93 -10.11 -11.59
N ILE A 47 6.87 -9.70 -12.29
CA ILE A 47 5.56 -9.35 -11.73
C ILE A 47 4.55 -10.39 -12.21
N ASP A 48 4.20 -11.34 -11.33
CA ASP A 48 3.14 -12.30 -11.58
C ASP A 48 1.78 -11.66 -11.23
N GLY A 49 0.93 -11.49 -12.24
CA GLY A 49 -0.33 -10.75 -12.11
C GLY A 49 -0.21 -9.25 -12.42
N ARG A 50 0.68 -8.85 -13.33
CA ARG A 50 0.89 -7.46 -13.78
C ARG A 50 -0.42 -6.72 -14.13
N GLU A 51 -1.41 -7.43 -14.64
CA GLU A 51 -2.68 -6.84 -15.09
C GLU A 51 -3.60 -6.36 -13.95
N GLY A 52 -3.35 -6.74 -12.71
CA GLY A 52 -4.11 -6.23 -11.55
C GLY A 52 -3.73 -4.77 -11.23
N THR A 53 -4.57 -4.05 -10.49
CA THR A 53 -4.33 -2.64 -10.11
C THR A 53 -2.98 -2.48 -9.40
N THR A 54 -2.67 -3.35 -8.44
CA THR A 54 -1.37 -3.33 -7.73
C THR A 54 -0.21 -3.71 -8.66
N GLY A 55 -0.38 -4.74 -9.50
CA GLY A 55 0.64 -5.19 -10.44
C GLY A 55 0.97 -4.14 -11.49
N LEU A 56 -0.04 -3.44 -12.01
CA LEU A 56 0.14 -2.33 -12.93
C LEU A 56 0.88 -1.17 -12.26
N GLY A 57 0.48 -0.78 -11.04
CA GLY A 57 1.14 0.28 -10.28
C GLY A 57 2.60 -0.06 -9.93
N ILE A 58 2.95 -1.34 -9.69
CA ILE A 58 4.34 -1.77 -9.53
C ILE A 58 5.09 -1.65 -10.87
N PHE A 59 4.49 -2.13 -11.96
CA PHE A 59 5.10 -2.07 -13.29
C PHE A 59 5.40 -0.62 -13.69
N GLU A 60 4.47 0.30 -13.51
CA GLU A 60 4.65 1.73 -13.84
C GLU A 60 5.81 2.36 -13.04
N ARG A 61 5.96 2.02 -11.75
CA ARG A 61 7.05 2.49 -10.89
C ARG A 61 8.41 1.90 -11.26
N LEU A 62 8.43 0.72 -11.84
CA LEU A 62 9.66 0.02 -12.22
C LEU A 62 10.04 0.23 -13.69
N CYS A 63 9.07 0.59 -14.53
CA CYS A 63 9.31 0.82 -15.96
C CYS A 63 10.27 2.00 -16.16
N GLY A 64 11.31 1.77 -16.95
CA GLY A 64 12.35 2.78 -17.22
C GLY A 64 13.43 2.91 -16.13
N ARG A 65 13.40 2.08 -15.08
CA ARG A 65 14.53 1.99 -14.13
C ARG A 65 15.73 1.33 -14.79
N ASP A 66 16.87 1.97 -14.69
CA ASP A 66 18.14 1.53 -15.29
C ASP A 66 18.97 0.58 -14.41
N ASP A 67 18.55 0.36 -13.16
CA ASP A 67 19.24 -0.45 -12.15
C ASP A 67 18.67 -1.87 -12.01
N ILE A 68 17.60 -2.22 -12.72
CA ILE A 68 16.94 -3.53 -12.70
C ILE A 68 16.67 -4.02 -14.13
N THR A 69 16.33 -5.29 -14.26
CA THR A 69 15.83 -5.91 -15.50
C THR A 69 14.42 -6.45 -15.24
N LEU A 70 13.41 -5.93 -15.93
CA LEU A 70 12.04 -6.46 -15.85
C LEU A 70 11.89 -7.66 -16.78
N LEU A 71 11.50 -8.80 -16.20
CA LEU A 71 11.10 -9.99 -16.95
C LEU A 71 9.61 -9.90 -17.31
N THR A 72 9.27 -10.21 -18.55
CA THR A 72 7.89 -10.18 -19.02
C THR A 72 7.46 -11.53 -19.60
N ILE A 73 6.16 -11.77 -19.65
CA ILE A 73 5.52 -12.87 -20.39
C ILE A 73 4.55 -12.22 -21.39
N GLY A 74 4.54 -12.72 -22.64
CA GLY A 74 3.56 -12.28 -23.64
C GLY A 74 2.12 -12.55 -23.18
N ASP A 75 1.18 -11.70 -23.57
CA ASP A 75 -0.20 -11.72 -23.06
C ASP A 75 -0.91 -13.07 -23.30
N GLU A 76 -0.65 -13.75 -24.41
CA GLU A 76 -1.19 -15.07 -24.71
C GLU A 76 -0.72 -16.17 -23.77
N LYS A 77 0.49 -16.02 -23.16
CA LYS A 77 1.12 -17.01 -22.28
C LYS A 77 1.05 -16.65 -20.78
N ARG A 78 0.44 -15.53 -20.43
CA ARG A 78 0.42 -15.05 -19.03
C ARG A 78 -0.21 -16.01 -18.01
N LYS A 79 -1.07 -16.94 -18.48
CA LYS A 79 -1.69 -18.00 -17.66
C LYS A 79 -1.00 -19.35 -17.81
N ASP A 80 0.00 -19.46 -18.68
CA ASP A 80 0.75 -20.68 -18.89
C ASP A 80 1.65 -20.94 -17.68
N VAL A 81 1.43 -22.08 -17.02
CA VAL A 81 2.13 -22.45 -15.77
C VAL A 81 3.62 -22.67 -16.01
N ASP A 82 4.02 -23.20 -17.16
CA ASP A 82 5.42 -23.48 -17.46
C ASP A 82 6.19 -22.19 -17.78
N GLU A 83 5.58 -21.26 -18.52
CA GLU A 83 6.17 -19.93 -18.73
C GLU A 83 6.27 -19.14 -17.41
N ARG A 84 5.24 -19.16 -16.56
CA ARG A 84 5.29 -18.54 -15.23
C ARG A 84 6.40 -19.16 -14.38
N ARG A 85 6.48 -20.52 -14.32
CA ARG A 85 7.55 -21.23 -13.61
C ARG A 85 8.93 -20.82 -14.10
N LYS A 86 9.11 -20.72 -15.41
CA LYS A 86 10.37 -20.29 -16.02
C LYS A 86 10.76 -18.90 -15.55
N ARG A 87 9.86 -17.90 -15.66
CA ARG A 87 10.15 -16.51 -15.25
C ARG A 87 10.35 -16.36 -13.74
N ILE A 88 9.54 -17.05 -12.94
CA ILE A 88 9.70 -17.10 -11.48
C ILE A 88 11.10 -17.58 -11.08
N ASN A 89 11.59 -18.64 -11.71
CA ASN A 89 12.90 -19.21 -11.38
C ASN A 89 14.09 -18.51 -12.06
N GLU A 90 13.84 -17.68 -13.06
CA GLU A 90 14.83 -16.79 -13.66
C GLU A 90 15.02 -15.49 -12.86
N ALA A 91 14.02 -15.07 -12.11
CA ALA A 91 14.00 -13.81 -11.37
C ALA A 91 14.81 -13.90 -10.06
N ASP A 92 15.48 -12.80 -9.71
CA ASP A 92 16.06 -12.59 -8.38
C ASP A 92 14.97 -12.23 -7.36
N LEU A 93 13.93 -11.50 -7.81
CA LEU A 93 12.78 -11.15 -6.99
C LEU A 93 11.48 -11.20 -7.81
N VAL A 94 10.43 -11.77 -7.21
CA VAL A 94 9.10 -11.88 -7.79
C VAL A 94 8.08 -11.12 -6.95
N PHE A 95 7.25 -10.31 -7.59
CA PHE A 95 6.02 -9.78 -7.01
C PHE A 95 4.84 -10.69 -7.35
N LEU A 96 4.04 -11.05 -6.35
CA LEU A 96 2.78 -11.77 -6.53
C LEU A 96 1.62 -10.78 -6.36
N CYS A 97 0.95 -10.46 -7.47
CA CYS A 97 -0.20 -9.55 -7.53
C CYS A 97 -1.45 -10.32 -7.97
N LEU A 98 -1.72 -11.42 -7.30
CA LEU A 98 -2.69 -12.45 -7.64
C LEU A 98 -3.72 -12.63 -6.53
N PRO A 99 -4.88 -13.26 -6.79
CA PRO A 99 -5.74 -13.81 -5.75
C PRO A 99 -5.00 -14.85 -4.89
N ASP A 100 -5.43 -15.03 -3.64
CA ASP A 100 -4.73 -15.80 -2.61
C ASP A 100 -4.33 -17.22 -3.06
N GLU A 101 -5.23 -17.97 -3.69
CA GLU A 101 -4.94 -19.34 -4.18
C GLU A 101 -3.87 -19.33 -5.27
N ALA A 102 -3.97 -18.40 -6.23
CA ALA A 102 -2.98 -18.27 -7.30
C ALA A 102 -1.63 -17.79 -6.77
N ALA A 103 -1.61 -16.96 -5.71
CA ALA A 103 -0.37 -16.56 -5.05
C ALA A 103 0.32 -17.77 -4.38
N ARG A 104 -0.45 -18.63 -3.68
CA ARG A 104 0.08 -19.88 -3.10
C ARG A 104 0.60 -20.83 -4.18
N GLU A 105 -0.12 -20.95 -5.31
CA GLU A 105 0.35 -21.74 -6.46
C GLU A 105 1.69 -21.21 -6.98
N SER A 106 1.82 -19.88 -7.21
CA SER A 106 3.06 -19.27 -7.69
C SER A 106 4.25 -19.54 -6.76
N VAL A 107 4.02 -19.51 -5.44
CA VAL A 107 5.06 -19.87 -4.46
C VAL A 107 5.50 -21.32 -4.64
N SER A 108 4.60 -22.24 -4.98
CA SER A 108 4.91 -23.66 -5.21
C SER A 108 5.70 -23.91 -6.50
N LEU A 109 5.69 -22.96 -7.45
CA LEU A 109 6.47 -23.04 -8.69
C LEU A 109 7.94 -22.71 -8.50
N ILE A 110 8.34 -22.17 -7.35
CA ILE A 110 9.73 -21.82 -7.06
C ILE A 110 10.51 -23.09 -6.77
N ALA A 111 11.44 -23.43 -7.66
CA ALA A 111 12.25 -24.64 -7.58
C ALA A 111 13.67 -24.39 -7.03
N ASN A 112 14.09 -23.11 -6.93
CA ASN A 112 15.42 -22.74 -6.45
C ASN A 112 15.37 -22.10 -5.05
N GLY A 113 16.53 -21.98 -4.40
CA GLY A 113 16.64 -21.37 -3.08
C GLY A 113 16.96 -19.86 -3.09
N SER A 114 17.14 -19.25 -4.27
CA SER A 114 17.62 -17.87 -4.44
C SER A 114 16.51 -16.86 -4.71
N THR A 115 15.46 -17.22 -5.43
CA THR A 115 14.36 -16.33 -5.77
C THR A 115 13.66 -15.79 -4.51
N ARG A 116 13.64 -14.47 -4.38
CA ARG A 116 12.96 -13.76 -3.29
C ARG A 116 11.55 -13.38 -3.73
N VAL A 117 10.63 -13.24 -2.79
CA VAL A 117 9.21 -12.99 -3.11
C VAL A 117 8.63 -11.89 -2.24
N ILE A 118 7.86 -10.98 -2.88
CA ILE A 118 6.96 -10.04 -2.21
C ILE A 118 5.54 -10.39 -2.64
N ASP A 119 4.69 -10.78 -1.69
CA ASP A 119 3.30 -11.11 -1.94
C ASP A 119 2.38 -9.95 -1.55
N ALA A 120 1.63 -9.41 -2.52
CA ALA A 120 0.66 -8.34 -2.30
C ALA A 120 -0.77 -8.88 -2.00
N SER A 121 -0.98 -10.20 -2.04
CA SER A 121 -2.25 -10.83 -1.66
C SER A 121 -2.43 -10.87 -0.13
N THR A 122 -3.56 -11.41 0.31
CA THR A 122 -3.79 -11.66 1.75
C THR A 122 -3.27 -13.03 2.21
N ALA A 123 -2.81 -13.87 1.26
CA ALA A 123 -2.48 -15.28 1.48
C ALA A 123 -1.45 -15.54 2.59
N HIS A 124 -0.48 -14.63 2.73
CA HIS A 124 0.69 -14.86 3.58
C HIS A 124 0.92 -13.79 4.65
N ARG A 125 0.00 -12.83 4.84
CA ARG A 125 0.17 -11.71 5.78
C ARG A 125 0.22 -12.12 7.25
N THR A 126 -0.33 -13.29 7.59
CA THR A 126 -0.32 -13.88 8.94
C THR A 126 0.49 -15.17 9.03
N ASP A 127 1.17 -15.55 7.94
CA ASP A 127 2.01 -16.73 7.90
C ASP A 127 3.35 -16.44 8.61
N PRO A 128 3.73 -17.20 9.66
CA PRO A 128 4.98 -16.99 10.39
C PRO A 128 6.25 -17.19 9.54
N GLY A 129 6.14 -17.87 8.40
CA GLY A 129 7.24 -18.03 7.44
C GLY A 129 7.48 -16.79 6.56
N TRP A 130 6.67 -15.74 6.69
CA TRP A 130 6.74 -14.52 5.92
C TRP A 130 7.01 -13.30 6.81
N VAL A 131 7.92 -12.42 6.39
CA VAL A 131 8.15 -11.15 7.06
C VAL A 131 7.10 -10.14 6.62
N TYR A 132 6.45 -9.48 7.56
CA TYR A 132 5.49 -8.43 7.25
C TYR A 132 6.19 -7.19 6.71
N GLY A 133 5.80 -6.72 5.54
CA GLY A 133 6.49 -5.71 4.73
C GLY A 133 6.17 -4.26 5.14
N PHE A 134 6.30 -3.92 6.42
CA PHE A 134 6.14 -2.56 6.92
C PHE A 134 7.44 -2.16 7.65
N PRO A 135 8.43 -1.58 6.94
CA PRO A 135 9.77 -1.33 7.49
C PRO A 135 9.79 -0.33 8.65
N GLU A 136 8.87 0.64 8.68
CA GLU A 136 8.81 1.69 9.70
C GLU A 136 8.27 1.20 11.05
N LEU A 137 7.84 -0.05 11.17
CA LEU A 137 7.45 -0.60 12.49
C LEU A 137 8.62 -0.64 13.47
N SER A 138 9.84 -0.87 13.01
CA SER A 138 11.04 -0.75 13.82
C SER A 138 12.30 -0.94 12.96
N LYS A 139 13.47 -0.51 13.48
CA LYS A 139 14.78 -0.82 12.85
C LYS A 139 14.97 -2.33 12.65
N ALA A 140 14.59 -3.14 13.63
CA ALA A 140 14.67 -4.60 13.54
C ALA A 140 13.75 -5.16 12.46
N GLN A 141 12.57 -4.55 12.23
CA GLN A 141 11.67 -4.96 11.15
C GLN A 141 12.26 -4.66 9.78
N ARG A 142 12.88 -3.48 9.60
CA ARG A 142 13.60 -3.13 8.36
C ARG A 142 14.72 -4.13 8.07
N GLU A 143 15.51 -4.51 9.08
CA GLU A 143 16.56 -5.52 8.94
C GLU A 143 16.01 -6.91 8.59
N LYS A 144 14.87 -7.31 9.20
CA LYS A 144 14.19 -8.56 8.82
C LYS A 144 13.77 -8.55 7.36
N ILE A 145 13.19 -7.45 6.85
CA ILE A 145 12.80 -7.29 5.44
C ILE A 145 14.04 -7.39 4.55
N ALA A 146 15.13 -6.69 4.87
CA ALA A 146 16.36 -6.72 4.09
C ALA A 146 16.91 -8.14 3.90
N ASN A 147 16.81 -8.99 4.92
CA ASN A 147 17.31 -10.36 4.92
C ASN A 147 16.27 -11.42 4.54
N ALA A 148 15.00 -11.05 4.37
CA ALA A 148 13.93 -12.01 4.12
C ALA A 148 13.99 -12.61 2.71
N LYS A 149 13.62 -13.87 2.58
CA LYS A 149 13.29 -14.50 1.28
C LYS A 149 11.82 -14.28 0.90
N ARG A 150 10.96 -14.06 1.87
CA ARG A 150 9.51 -13.98 1.75
C ARG A 150 9.01 -12.76 2.51
N VAL A 151 8.39 -11.81 1.81
CA VAL A 151 7.80 -10.60 2.39
C VAL A 151 6.33 -10.53 2.01
N ALA A 152 5.45 -10.39 3.00
CA ALA A 152 4.02 -10.15 2.80
C ALA A 152 3.75 -8.64 2.82
N ASN A 153 3.32 -8.08 1.70
CA ASN A 153 3.03 -6.66 1.58
C ASN A 153 1.73 -6.30 2.32
N PRO A 154 1.71 -5.22 3.11
CA PRO A 154 0.52 -4.81 3.87
C PRO A 154 -0.72 -4.55 3.03
N GLY A 155 -1.90 -4.75 3.64
CA GLY A 155 -3.15 -4.27 3.08
C GLY A 155 -3.36 -2.78 3.35
N CYS A 156 -4.02 -2.06 2.42
CA CYS A 156 -4.12 -0.60 2.52
C CYS A 156 -4.77 -0.12 3.84
N HIS A 157 -5.93 -0.64 4.23
CA HIS A 157 -6.54 -0.27 5.52
C HIS A 157 -5.69 -0.71 6.72
N ALA A 158 -5.06 -1.88 6.64
CA ALA A 158 -4.20 -2.37 7.71
C ALA A 158 -2.98 -1.48 7.92
N THR A 159 -2.38 -0.96 6.85
CA THR A 159 -1.24 -0.02 6.92
C THR A 159 -1.54 1.15 7.85
N GLY A 160 -2.66 1.84 7.66
CA GLY A 160 -2.99 3.01 8.49
C GLY A 160 -3.35 2.66 9.93
N ILE A 161 -4.11 1.56 10.15
CA ILE A 161 -4.47 1.12 11.50
C ILE A 161 -3.21 0.68 12.26
N ILE A 162 -2.35 -0.12 11.63
CA ILE A 162 -1.11 -0.60 12.21
C ILE A 162 -0.16 0.56 12.51
N ALA A 163 -0.02 1.53 11.60
CA ALA A 163 0.80 2.72 11.83
C ALA A 163 0.34 3.52 13.05
N SER A 164 -0.96 3.57 13.32
CA SER A 164 -1.53 4.32 14.45
C SER A 164 -1.48 3.55 15.78
N VAL A 165 -1.60 2.21 15.74
CA VAL A 165 -1.82 1.37 16.93
C VAL A 165 -0.54 0.69 17.39
N TYR A 166 0.26 0.16 16.46
CA TYR A 166 1.45 -0.63 16.81
C TYR A 166 2.43 0.11 17.74
N PRO A 167 2.77 1.40 17.50
CA PRO A 167 3.66 2.12 18.41
C PRO A 167 3.12 2.20 19.83
N LEU A 168 1.82 2.46 19.99
CA LEU A 168 1.19 2.62 21.29
C LEU A 168 1.18 1.30 22.08
N ILE A 169 0.96 0.16 21.41
CA ILE A 169 1.04 -1.17 22.04
C ILE A 169 2.50 -1.55 22.33
N ALA A 170 3.39 -1.35 21.38
CA ALA A 170 4.81 -1.69 21.53
C ALA A 170 5.50 -0.93 22.67
N LEU A 171 5.04 0.30 22.96
CA LEU A 171 5.49 1.11 24.08
C LEU A 171 4.72 0.84 25.40
N GLY A 172 3.75 -0.07 25.40
CA GLY A 172 2.94 -0.41 26.58
C GLY A 172 1.94 0.70 26.99
N ILE A 173 1.64 1.63 26.08
CA ILE A 173 0.70 2.75 26.33
C ILE A 173 -0.74 2.28 26.11
N MET A 174 -1.00 1.62 24.95
CA MET A 174 -2.30 1.00 24.67
C MET A 174 -2.26 -0.45 25.10
N PRO A 175 -3.16 -0.91 26.00
CA PRO A 175 -3.22 -2.33 26.36
C PRO A 175 -3.69 -3.18 25.18
N CYS A 176 -3.22 -4.41 25.09
CA CYS A 176 -3.56 -5.31 23.96
C CYS A 176 -5.05 -5.67 23.89
N ASP A 177 -5.79 -5.56 24.99
CA ASP A 177 -7.24 -5.80 25.06
C ASP A 177 -8.08 -4.53 24.89
N TYR A 178 -7.47 -3.40 24.50
CA TYR A 178 -8.16 -2.14 24.22
C TYR A 178 -9.32 -2.36 23.25
N PRO A 179 -10.56 -1.87 23.53
CA PRO A 179 -11.73 -2.06 22.68
C PRO A 179 -11.69 -1.12 21.47
N LEU A 180 -10.77 -1.38 20.57
CA LEU A 180 -10.49 -0.50 19.42
C LEU A 180 -11.66 -0.42 18.45
N SER A 181 -12.01 0.81 18.07
CA SER A 181 -12.91 1.13 16.98
C SER A 181 -12.18 1.97 15.94
N CYS A 182 -12.39 1.66 14.66
CA CYS A 182 -11.79 2.42 13.59
C CYS A 182 -12.72 2.58 12.38
N MET A 183 -12.65 3.75 11.76
CA MET A 183 -13.30 4.08 10.51
C MET A 183 -12.22 4.34 9.45
N SER A 184 -12.48 3.95 8.21
CA SER A 184 -11.52 4.18 7.13
C SER A 184 -12.23 4.59 5.86
N LEU A 185 -12.00 5.84 5.44
CA LEU A 185 -12.48 6.37 4.16
C LEU A 185 -11.45 6.07 3.08
N THR A 186 -11.88 5.53 1.93
CA THR A 186 -10.99 5.21 0.83
C THR A 186 -11.60 5.52 -0.53
N GLY A 187 -10.74 5.91 -1.47
CA GLY A 187 -11.10 6.01 -2.86
C GLY A 187 -11.44 4.64 -3.48
N TYR A 188 -12.23 4.65 -4.56
CA TYR A 188 -12.75 3.44 -5.18
C TYR A 188 -11.70 2.58 -5.88
N SER A 189 -10.51 3.11 -6.17
CA SER A 189 -9.41 2.32 -6.77
C SER A 189 -8.96 1.13 -5.91
N GLY A 190 -9.18 1.21 -4.57
CA GLY A 190 -8.88 0.12 -3.63
C GLY A 190 -9.67 -1.16 -3.88
N GLY A 191 -10.82 -1.09 -4.55
CA GLY A 191 -11.62 -2.25 -4.96
C GLY A 191 -11.16 -2.91 -6.26
N GLY A 192 -10.08 -2.43 -6.87
CA GLY A 192 -9.52 -2.96 -8.10
C GLY A 192 -10.34 -2.62 -9.35
N LYS A 193 -9.99 -3.23 -10.48
CA LYS A 193 -10.56 -2.91 -11.81
C LYS A 193 -12.10 -2.94 -11.85
N SER A 194 -12.74 -3.86 -11.14
CA SER A 194 -14.21 -3.97 -11.15
C SER A 194 -14.87 -2.77 -10.48
N MET A 195 -14.33 -2.29 -9.36
CA MET A 195 -14.87 -1.12 -8.67
C MET A 195 -14.54 0.18 -9.42
N ILE A 196 -13.34 0.28 -9.99
CA ILE A 196 -12.97 1.41 -10.87
C ILE A 196 -13.97 1.52 -12.01
N ARG A 197 -14.21 0.43 -12.75
CA ARG A 197 -15.18 0.41 -13.82
C ARG A 197 -16.59 0.79 -13.36
N ALA A 198 -17.04 0.27 -12.22
CA ALA A 198 -18.36 0.59 -11.66
C ALA A 198 -18.51 2.09 -11.36
N TYR A 199 -17.47 2.75 -10.87
CA TYR A 199 -17.50 4.19 -10.59
C TYR A 199 -17.32 5.07 -11.82
N GLU A 200 -16.56 4.64 -12.82
CA GLU A 200 -16.23 5.45 -13.98
C GLU A 200 -17.20 5.24 -15.16
N GLU A 201 -17.69 4.00 -15.37
CA GLU A 201 -18.51 3.64 -16.51
C GLU A 201 -19.97 3.28 -16.15
N GLU A 202 -20.23 2.79 -14.92
CA GLU A 202 -21.52 2.21 -14.52
C GLU A 202 -22.10 2.89 -13.25
N LYS A 203 -21.75 4.14 -13.00
CA LYS A 203 -22.07 4.85 -11.77
C LYS A 203 -23.56 5.02 -11.52
N THR A 204 -24.03 4.61 -10.35
CA THR A 204 -25.42 4.75 -9.91
C THR A 204 -25.58 5.95 -8.95
N PRO A 205 -26.80 6.50 -8.75
CA PRO A 205 -27.00 7.64 -7.84
C PRO A 205 -26.45 7.46 -6.44
N GLY A 206 -26.53 6.24 -5.87
CA GLY A 206 -25.97 5.96 -4.54
C GLY A 206 -24.45 5.97 -4.46
N MET A 207 -23.74 6.00 -5.60
CA MET A 207 -22.28 6.01 -5.65
C MET A 207 -21.69 7.42 -5.59
N TYR A 208 -22.53 8.46 -5.61
CA TYR A 208 -22.12 9.85 -5.37
C TYR A 208 -22.03 10.21 -3.87
N ALA A 209 -22.31 9.26 -2.99
CA ALA A 209 -22.23 9.41 -1.55
C ALA A 209 -21.31 8.35 -0.94
N PRO A 210 -20.64 8.64 0.21
CA PRO A 210 -19.86 7.65 0.93
C PRO A 210 -20.69 6.42 1.27
N ARG A 211 -20.12 5.22 1.07
CA ARG A 211 -20.81 3.95 1.30
C ARG A 211 -20.02 3.05 2.24
N LEU A 212 -20.62 2.70 3.37
CA LEU A 212 -20.07 1.65 4.23
C LEU A 212 -20.16 0.29 3.51
N TYR A 213 -19.13 -0.52 3.70
CA TYR A 213 -19.11 -1.91 3.22
C TYR A 213 -18.51 -2.83 4.30
N GLY A 214 -18.44 -4.13 4.04
CA GLY A 214 -17.95 -5.09 5.05
C GLY A 214 -18.81 -5.10 6.33
N LEU A 215 -20.15 -4.94 6.18
CA LEU A 215 -21.09 -4.80 7.28
C LEU A 215 -21.24 -6.07 8.14
N ASP A 216 -20.69 -7.19 7.68
CA ASP A 216 -20.57 -8.43 8.43
C ASP A 216 -19.39 -8.43 9.43
N LEU A 217 -18.60 -7.35 9.46
CA LEU A 217 -17.42 -7.15 10.30
C LEU A 217 -16.35 -8.25 10.15
N LYS A 218 -16.26 -8.85 8.93
CA LYS A 218 -15.29 -9.90 8.58
C LYS A 218 -14.31 -9.45 7.50
N HIS A 219 -13.86 -8.21 7.57
CA HIS A 219 -12.93 -7.67 6.57
C HIS A 219 -11.62 -8.46 6.56
N LYS A 220 -11.11 -8.76 5.35
CA LYS A 220 -9.89 -9.56 5.11
C LYS A 220 -8.60 -8.98 5.72
N HIS A 221 -8.58 -7.70 6.13
CA HIS A 221 -7.44 -7.07 6.79
C HIS A 221 -7.45 -7.23 8.32
N LEU A 222 -8.55 -7.70 8.94
CA LEU A 222 -8.61 -7.85 10.39
C LEU A 222 -7.58 -8.85 10.95
N PRO A 223 -7.35 -10.02 10.31
CA PRO A 223 -6.34 -10.95 10.81
C PRO A 223 -4.92 -10.37 10.83
N GLU A 224 -4.50 -9.63 9.77
CA GLU A 224 -3.18 -9.01 9.75
C GLU A 224 -3.03 -7.89 10.79
N ILE A 225 -4.08 -7.09 11.02
CA ILE A 225 -4.08 -6.05 12.05
C ILE A 225 -3.84 -6.67 13.42
N VAL A 226 -4.62 -7.68 13.80
CA VAL A 226 -4.47 -8.38 15.07
C VAL A 226 -3.09 -9.02 15.22
N ASN A 227 -2.64 -9.73 14.18
CA ASN A 227 -1.36 -10.44 14.21
C ASN A 227 -0.17 -9.50 14.38
N VAL A 228 -0.18 -8.36 13.67
CA VAL A 228 0.96 -7.43 13.68
C VAL A 228 0.96 -6.53 14.90
N THR A 229 -0.21 -6.04 15.32
CA THR A 229 -0.29 -5.13 16.48
C THR A 229 -0.24 -5.86 17.82
N GLY A 230 -0.56 -7.14 17.85
CA GLY A 230 -0.69 -7.90 19.10
C GLY A 230 -1.99 -7.65 19.84
N LEU A 231 -3.01 -7.03 19.21
CA LEU A 231 -4.34 -6.88 19.80
C LEU A 231 -4.94 -8.24 20.16
N ALA A 232 -5.54 -8.36 21.32
CA ALA A 232 -6.21 -9.59 21.79
C ALA A 232 -7.53 -9.86 21.07
N ARG A 233 -8.09 -8.85 20.40
CA ARG A 233 -9.35 -8.93 19.64
C ARG A 233 -9.30 -8.04 18.40
N ALA A 234 -10.05 -8.42 17.37
CA ALA A 234 -10.21 -7.60 16.19
C ALA A 234 -10.92 -6.26 16.54
N PRO A 235 -10.49 -5.15 15.94
CA PRO A 235 -11.19 -3.87 16.09
C PRO A 235 -12.59 -3.92 15.46
N VAL A 236 -13.50 -3.08 15.95
CA VAL A 236 -14.73 -2.75 15.22
C VAL A 236 -14.31 -1.88 14.05
N PHE A 237 -14.35 -2.44 12.85
CA PHE A 237 -13.84 -1.81 11.64
C PHE A 237 -14.97 -1.42 10.68
N CYS A 238 -15.06 -0.11 10.39
CA CYS A 238 -16.06 0.49 9.52
C CYS A 238 -15.40 1.08 8.26
N PRO A 239 -15.15 0.28 7.21
CA PRO A 239 -14.61 0.81 5.96
C PRO A 239 -15.69 1.53 5.15
N VAL A 240 -15.32 2.66 4.54
CA VAL A 240 -16.17 3.52 3.71
C VAL A 240 -15.47 3.76 2.39
N VAL A 241 -16.12 3.41 1.27
CA VAL A 241 -15.67 3.82 -0.06
C VAL A 241 -16.42 5.09 -0.48
N ASP A 242 -15.69 6.03 -1.07
CA ASP A 242 -16.24 7.31 -1.49
C ASP A 242 -15.87 7.63 -2.96
N ASP A 243 -16.49 8.67 -3.50
CA ASP A 243 -16.45 9.06 -4.89
C ASP A 243 -15.18 9.85 -5.26
N TYR A 244 -14.02 9.26 -5.02
CA TYR A 244 -12.73 9.73 -5.51
C TYR A 244 -11.83 8.54 -5.81
N TYR A 245 -10.87 8.73 -6.71
CA TYR A 245 -10.05 7.64 -7.25
C TYR A 245 -9.14 7.01 -6.21
N SER A 246 -8.20 7.78 -5.64
CA SER A 246 -7.22 7.27 -4.68
C SER A 246 -7.03 8.18 -3.48
N GLY A 247 -6.54 7.59 -2.41
CA GLY A 247 -6.38 8.17 -1.09
C GLY A 247 -7.12 7.35 -0.05
N ILE A 248 -6.64 7.37 1.16
CA ILE A 248 -7.23 6.68 2.29
C ILE A 248 -6.93 7.45 3.59
N ALA A 249 -7.93 7.53 4.46
CA ALA A 249 -7.79 8.05 5.81
C ALA A 249 -8.36 7.03 6.80
N THR A 250 -7.49 6.39 7.58
CA THR A 250 -7.88 5.46 8.65
C THR A 250 -7.85 6.18 9.98
N THR A 251 -8.98 6.24 10.67
CA THR A 251 -9.15 6.94 11.93
C THR A 251 -9.48 5.96 13.05
N ILE A 252 -8.69 5.97 14.11
CA ILE A 252 -9.00 5.30 15.38
C ILE A 252 -9.50 6.32 16.41
N THR A 253 -10.43 5.88 17.27
CA THR A 253 -10.94 6.66 18.39
C THR A 253 -10.34 6.16 19.69
N VAL A 254 -9.88 7.08 20.53
CA VAL A 254 -9.15 6.76 21.76
C VAL A 254 -9.79 7.46 22.95
N HIS A 255 -10.10 6.68 23.99
CA HIS A 255 -10.39 7.13 25.33
C HIS A 255 -9.07 7.15 26.12
N ASN A 256 -8.61 8.33 26.51
CA ASN A 256 -7.28 8.53 27.06
C ASN A 256 -7.11 7.86 28.42
N ASP A 257 -8.17 7.78 29.21
CA ASP A 257 -8.22 7.10 30.52
C ASP A 257 -8.06 5.58 30.44
N LEU A 258 -8.24 4.98 29.26
CA LEU A 258 -7.97 3.57 29.00
C LEU A 258 -6.54 3.29 28.57
N LEU A 259 -5.71 4.33 28.42
CA LEU A 259 -4.29 4.23 28.11
C LEU A 259 -3.44 4.32 29.38
N ALA A 260 -2.29 3.66 29.38
CA ALA A 260 -1.36 3.74 30.51
C ALA A 260 -0.83 5.17 30.67
N GLY A 261 -1.00 5.73 31.86
CA GLY A 261 -0.56 7.09 32.18
C GLY A 261 -1.51 8.21 31.75
N ASN A 262 -2.69 7.89 31.22
CA ASN A 262 -3.70 8.85 30.78
C ASN A 262 -3.14 9.99 29.91
N PRO A 263 -2.45 9.68 28.80
CA PRO A 263 -1.80 10.69 27.96
C PRO A 263 -2.88 11.56 27.28
N THR A 264 -2.63 12.87 27.22
CA THR A 264 -3.45 13.79 26.44
C THR A 264 -3.29 13.54 24.93
N ALA A 265 -4.16 14.10 24.09
CA ALA A 265 -4.01 14.04 22.64
C ALA A 265 -2.64 14.60 22.19
N SER A 266 -2.15 15.68 22.83
CA SER A 266 -0.84 16.24 22.56
C SER A 266 0.31 15.29 22.96
N ASP A 267 0.17 14.55 24.07
CA ASP A 267 1.15 13.52 24.44
C ASP A 267 1.17 12.36 23.46
N ILE A 268 -0.01 11.87 23.02
CA ILE A 268 -0.12 10.80 22.00
C ILE A 268 0.57 11.25 20.70
N ARG A 269 0.34 12.50 20.27
CA ARG A 269 1.01 13.05 19.08
C ARG A 269 2.53 13.06 19.25
N ARG A 270 3.04 13.52 20.38
CA ARG A 270 4.48 13.55 20.68
C ARG A 270 5.06 12.14 20.69
N ILE A 271 4.41 11.19 21.32
CA ILE A 271 4.83 9.78 21.38
C ILE A 271 4.96 9.19 19.96
N LEU A 272 3.96 9.42 19.10
CA LEU A 272 4.00 8.94 17.73
C LEU A 272 5.08 9.66 16.90
N ALA A 273 5.28 10.97 17.11
CA ALA A 273 6.32 11.75 16.45
C ALA A 273 7.73 11.26 16.84
N ASP A 274 7.95 10.97 18.12
CA ASP A 274 9.21 10.43 18.61
C ASP A 274 9.44 9.00 18.08
N TYR A 275 8.38 8.19 17.99
CA TYR A 275 8.46 6.82 17.48
C TYR A 275 8.89 6.77 16.01
N TYR A 276 8.32 7.63 15.16
CA TYR A 276 8.60 7.69 13.72
C TYR A 276 9.72 8.70 13.36
N ALA A 277 10.41 9.25 14.36
CA ALA A 277 11.50 10.19 14.10
C ALA A 277 12.58 9.58 13.20
N GLY A 278 12.88 10.24 12.08
CA GLY A 278 13.86 9.80 11.10
C GLY A 278 13.36 8.81 10.05
N GLU A 279 12.09 8.41 10.10
CA GLU A 279 11.47 7.65 9.01
C GLU A 279 11.18 8.56 7.81
N HIS A 280 11.46 8.06 6.60
CA HIS A 280 11.29 8.85 5.38
C HIS A 280 9.83 8.90 4.90
N PHE A 281 9.12 7.77 4.97
CA PHE A 281 7.77 7.63 4.40
C PHE A 281 6.66 7.68 5.43
N VAL A 282 6.97 7.86 6.71
CA VAL A 282 5.97 8.07 7.77
C VAL A 282 6.31 9.34 8.52
N ALA A 283 5.36 10.26 8.57
CA ALA A 283 5.50 11.52 9.29
C ALA A 283 4.32 11.72 10.25
N VAL A 284 4.54 12.43 11.34
CA VAL A 284 3.48 12.89 12.24
C VAL A 284 3.33 14.39 12.07
N ALA A 285 2.11 14.82 11.72
CA ALA A 285 1.81 16.22 11.51
C ALA A 285 1.94 17.04 12.80
N PRO A 286 2.24 18.34 12.70
CA PRO A 286 2.12 19.25 13.83
C PRO A 286 0.66 19.29 14.34
N GLU A 287 0.44 19.89 15.50
CA GLU A 287 -0.89 20.06 16.06
C GLU A 287 -1.79 20.83 15.08
N LEU A 288 -2.98 20.27 14.84
CA LEU A 288 -3.98 20.89 13.98
C LEU A 288 -4.88 21.77 14.87
N GLY A 289 -4.92 23.06 14.58
CA GLY A 289 -5.74 24.05 15.31
C GLY A 289 -7.25 23.94 15.03
N GLY A 290 -7.75 22.78 14.67
CA GLY A 290 -9.11 22.52 14.17
C GLY A 290 -9.16 22.51 12.63
N GLY A 291 -10.35 22.28 12.06
CA GLY A 291 -10.55 22.26 10.61
C GLY A 291 -10.97 20.90 10.09
N THR A 292 -10.60 20.61 8.84
CA THR A 292 -10.94 19.37 8.12
C THR A 292 -9.69 18.61 7.70
N LEU A 293 -9.82 17.30 7.53
CA LEU A 293 -8.79 16.43 6.99
C LEU A 293 -9.29 15.78 5.70
N GLU A 294 -8.59 16.04 4.63
CA GLU A 294 -8.88 15.42 3.33
C GLU A 294 -8.38 13.97 3.32
N SER A 295 -9.26 13.04 2.94
CA SER A 295 -8.94 11.61 2.86
C SER A 295 -8.08 11.23 1.66
N ASN A 296 -7.95 12.12 0.67
CA ASN A 296 -7.11 11.93 -0.52
C ASN A 296 -5.75 12.64 -0.43
N TRP A 297 -5.37 13.11 0.75
CA TRP A 297 -4.03 13.65 0.99
C TRP A 297 -2.97 12.61 0.65
N GLY A 298 -1.88 13.04 0.03
CA GLY A 298 -0.78 12.17 -0.36
C GLY A 298 -1.08 11.23 -1.53
N ALA A 299 -2.24 11.37 -2.21
CA ALA A 299 -2.53 10.60 -3.42
C ALA A 299 -1.41 10.76 -4.47
N GLY A 300 -0.98 9.65 -5.07
CA GLY A 300 0.16 9.61 -6.00
C GLY A 300 1.53 9.49 -5.35
N THR A 301 1.65 9.55 -4.01
CA THR A 301 2.93 9.47 -3.28
C THR A 301 3.05 8.17 -2.48
N ASN A 302 4.24 7.94 -1.90
CA ASN A 302 4.46 6.86 -0.92
C ASN A 302 4.47 7.37 0.53
N MET A 303 4.07 8.63 0.75
CA MET A 303 4.02 9.23 2.09
C MET A 303 2.80 8.76 2.86
N LEU A 304 2.98 8.54 4.17
CA LEU A 304 1.93 8.35 5.16
C LEU A 304 2.06 9.44 6.23
N GLU A 305 0.99 10.18 6.45
CA GLU A 305 0.94 11.17 7.51
C GLU A 305 -0.01 10.73 8.62
N ILE A 306 0.44 10.83 9.85
CA ILE A 306 -0.36 10.61 11.05
C ILE A 306 -0.73 11.96 11.64
N THR A 307 -2.00 12.20 11.88
CA THR A 307 -2.52 13.36 12.63
C THR A 307 -3.14 12.90 13.93
N VAL A 308 -2.99 13.69 14.98
CA VAL A 308 -3.64 13.47 16.26
C VAL A 308 -4.40 14.73 16.65
N SER A 309 -5.68 14.59 16.92
CA SER A 309 -6.57 15.66 17.35
C SER A 309 -7.38 15.20 18.56
N GLY A 310 -7.80 16.11 19.41
CA GLY A 310 -8.59 15.77 20.60
C GLY A 310 -8.32 16.74 21.75
N ASN A 311 -8.48 16.22 22.95
CA ASN A 311 -8.33 16.97 24.21
C ASN A 311 -7.67 16.07 25.28
N ASP A 312 -7.80 16.44 26.53
CA ASP A 312 -7.21 15.69 27.66
C ASP A 312 -7.89 14.33 27.92
N GLU A 313 -9.14 14.14 27.44
CA GLU A 313 -9.95 12.95 27.69
C GLU A 313 -10.08 12.03 26.47
N LEU A 314 -10.14 12.60 25.29
CA LEU A 314 -10.44 11.92 24.03
C LEU A 314 -9.45 12.31 22.95
N ALA A 315 -9.00 11.32 22.18
CA ALA A 315 -8.20 11.56 21.00
C ALA A 315 -8.73 10.80 19.78
N ILE A 316 -8.48 11.36 18.59
CA ILE A 316 -8.57 10.67 17.32
C ILE A 316 -7.19 10.66 16.69
N VAL A 317 -6.77 9.50 16.21
CA VAL A 317 -5.53 9.34 15.45
C VAL A 317 -5.90 8.93 14.04
N THR A 318 -5.52 9.75 13.06
CA THR A 318 -5.83 9.50 11.66
C THR A 318 -4.54 9.34 10.86
N ALA A 319 -4.38 8.19 10.21
CA ALA A 319 -3.33 7.96 9.22
C ALA A 319 -3.91 8.15 7.82
N ARG A 320 -3.30 9.04 7.01
CA ARG A 320 -3.74 9.32 5.64
C ARG A 320 -2.59 9.17 4.64
N PHE A 321 -2.90 8.57 3.49
CA PHE A 321 -1.91 8.21 2.47
C PHE A 321 -2.60 7.75 1.19
N ASP A 322 -1.84 7.45 0.14
CA ASP A 322 -2.38 6.82 -1.07
C ASP A 322 -2.62 5.32 -0.86
N ASN A 323 -3.86 4.86 -1.06
CA ASN A 323 -4.22 3.44 -0.98
C ASN A 323 -3.55 2.57 -2.06
N LEU A 324 -3.11 3.16 -3.19
CA LEU A 324 -2.34 2.50 -4.25
C LEU A 324 -0.82 2.71 -4.09
N GLY A 325 -0.40 3.79 -3.43
CA GLY A 325 0.99 4.11 -3.09
C GLY A 325 1.47 3.34 -1.86
N LYS A 326 1.57 4.03 -0.72
CA LYS A 326 1.98 3.43 0.58
C LYS A 326 1.05 2.30 1.03
N GLY A 327 -0.21 2.30 0.55
CA GLY A 327 -1.17 1.23 0.82
C GLY A 327 -1.00 -0.03 -0.04
N ALA A 328 -0.22 -0.02 -1.13
CA ALA A 328 -0.12 -1.16 -2.05
C ALA A 328 1.21 -1.19 -2.83
N SER A 329 1.23 -0.65 -4.06
CA SER A 329 2.36 -0.77 -5.00
C SER A 329 3.60 -0.02 -4.54
N GLY A 330 3.44 1.14 -3.93
CA GLY A 330 4.55 1.93 -3.41
C GLY A 330 5.27 1.21 -2.26
N ALA A 331 4.51 0.67 -1.29
CA ALA A 331 5.07 -0.15 -0.22
C ALA A 331 5.78 -1.41 -0.76
N ALA A 332 5.23 -2.05 -1.81
CA ALA A 332 5.84 -3.22 -2.43
C ALA A 332 7.20 -2.87 -3.07
N VAL A 333 7.30 -1.76 -3.80
CA VAL A 333 8.55 -1.29 -4.41
C VAL A 333 9.55 -0.83 -3.34
N GLN A 334 9.10 -0.16 -2.27
CA GLN A 334 9.93 0.18 -1.11
C GLN A 334 10.54 -1.09 -0.48
N ASN A 335 9.73 -2.13 -0.25
CA ASN A 335 10.20 -3.42 0.26
C ASN A 335 11.21 -4.08 -0.70
N MET A 336 10.98 -4.05 -2.01
CA MET A 336 11.94 -4.55 -3.01
C MET A 336 13.28 -3.82 -2.89
N ASN A 337 13.26 -2.49 -2.82
CA ASN A 337 14.48 -1.69 -2.70
C ASN A 337 15.29 -2.08 -1.45
N ILE A 338 14.62 -2.23 -0.30
CA ILE A 338 15.25 -2.70 0.95
C ILE A 338 15.82 -4.09 0.78
N MET A 339 15.03 -5.03 0.22
CA MET A 339 15.47 -6.41 -0.01
C MET A 339 16.70 -6.49 -0.90
N LEU A 340 16.81 -5.64 -1.92
CA LEU A 340 17.91 -5.63 -2.89
C LEU A 340 19.07 -4.70 -2.47
N GLY A 341 18.98 -4.04 -1.31
CA GLY A 341 20.02 -3.10 -0.84
C GLY A 341 20.12 -1.83 -1.69
N MET A 342 19.03 -1.44 -2.33
CA MET A 342 18.90 -0.21 -3.13
C MET A 342 18.45 0.98 -2.27
N SER A 343 18.53 2.21 -2.82
CA SER A 343 17.89 3.38 -2.18
C SER A 343 16.40 3.15 -1.99
N GLU A 344 15.93 3.25 -0.74
CA GLU A 344 14.58 2.88 -0.31
C GLU A 344 13.49 3.65 -1.09
N GLY A 345 13.73 4.93 -1.41
CA GLY A 345 12.80 5.82 -2.11
C GLY A 345 12.77 5.68 -3.63
N ARG A 346 13.71 4.93 -4.22
CA ARG A 346 13.85 4.89 -5.68
C ARG A 346 12.60 4.34 -6.37
N GLY A 347 11.97 5.17 -7.19
CA GLY A 347 10.74 4.83 -7.93
C GLY A 347 9.45 4.95 -7.11
N VAL A 348 9.51 5.52 -5.90
CA VAL A 348 8.35 5.75 -5.02
C VAL A 348 8.30 7.15 -4.41
N GLU A 349 9.31 7.98 -4.70
CA GLU A 349 9.36 9.41 -4.35
C GLU A 349 8.45 10.23 -5.26
#